data_dd306d39a824105a5b853dd5602fa27a
#
_entry.id   dd306d39a824105a5b853dd5602fa27a
#
_cell.length_a   1.000
_cell.length_b   1.000
_cell.length_c   1.000
_cell.angle_alpha   90.00
_cell.angle_beta   90.00
_cell.angle_gamma   90.00
#
_symmetry.space_group_name_H-M   'P 1'
#
loop_
_entity.id
_entity.type
_entity.pdbx_description
1 polymer ?
#
loop_
_entity_poly.entity_id
_entity_poly.type
_entity_poly.pdbx_seq_one_letter_code
_entity_poly.pdbx_strand_id
1 'polypeptide(L)'
;MKIATWNVNGIRARESQFVDWVRRDSPDVVCLQEIKATPEQLSETLTMLPEYWNYWHGGPKGYSGVSLHVRKSTHTTRPRFGHPDFDVECRVVQTEIDGGVVVLSVYVPNGGKDYPAKLKFLEAMLAYVEGVHARGGQLIVCGDLNVARTDVDVHPKERKPGAIGQRPDERAILERMIESGLQDVGRVLDPTNDRLFTWWPPWRGLRQKNQGWRLDYVLSSSAGRRLDPIECRVLADVGTSDHAPVMATFQLATT
;
A
#
# COMPACT_ATOMS: atom_id res chain seq x y z
N MET A 1 12.70 2.08 11.15
CA MET A 1 11.28 2.41 10.94
C MET A 1 10.59 1.27 10.24
N LYS A 2 9.45 0.80 10.76
CA LYS A 2 8.63 -0.25 10.16
C LYS A 2 7.38 0.36 9.52
N ILE A 3 7.16 0.09 8.25
CA ILE A 3 5.95 0.52 7.52
C ILE A 3 5.24 -0.70 6.99
N ALA A 4 3.92 -0.71 7.11
CA ALA A 4 3.09 -1.82 6.65
C ALA A 4 1.90 -1.34 5.83
N THR A 5 1.51 -2.14 4.85
CA THR A 5 0.29 -1.95 4.06
C THR A 5 -0.54 -3.22 4.02
N TRP A 6 -1.88 -3.07 4.02
CA TRP A 6 -2.80 -4.19 3.91
C TRP A 6 -4.12 -3.77 3.27
N ASN A 7 -4.45 -4.34 2.12
CA ASN A 7 -5.82 -4.32 1.63
C ASN A 7 -6.68 -5.26 2.49
N VAL A 8 -7.50 -4.69 3.36
CA VAL A 8 -8.30 -5.46 4.34
C VAL A 8 -9.58 -6.03 3.75
N ASN A 9 -9.97 -5.62 2.55
CA ASN A 9 -11.22 -6.04 1.90
C ASN A 9 -12.43 -5.98 2.86
N GLY A 10 -12.59 -4.84 3.55
CA GLY A 10 -13.62 -4.60 4.56
C GLY A 10 -13.11 -4.75 5.99
N ILE A 11 -12.80 -3.60 6.62
CA ILE A 11 -12.18 -3.53 7.96
C ILE A 11 -13.09 -4.12 9.05
N ARG A 12 -14.41 -3.94 8.97
CA ARG A 12 -15.34 -4.44 9.99
C ARG A 12 -15.30 -5.96 10.15
N ALA A 13 -15.09 -6.69 9.06
CA ALA A 13 -14.96 -8.15 9.08
C ALA A 13 -13.55 -8.62 9.51
N ARG A 14 -12.57 -7.74 9.57
CA ARG A 14 -11.16 -8.02 9.89
C ARG A 14 -10.67 -7.25 11.11
N GLU A 15 -11.57 -6.62 11.85
CA GLU A 15 -11.25 -5.77 13.00
C GLU A 15 -10.33 -6.46 14.01
N SER A 16 -10.72 -7.61 14.54
CA SER A 16 -9.91 -8.34 15.52
C SER A 16 -8.55 -8.74 14.94
N GLN A 17 -8.53 -9.22 13.70
CA GLN A 17 -7.32 -9.63 13.01
C GLN A 17 -6.35 -8.45 12.80
N PHE A 18 -6.88 -7.29 12.45
CA PHE A 18 -6.11 -6.06 12.30
C PHE A 18 -5.53 -5.61 13.64
N VAL A 19 -6.35 -5.54 14.68
CA VAL A 19 -5.91 -5.11 16.02
C VAL A 19 -4.86 -6.04 16.60
N ASP A 20 -5.06 -7.36 16.50
CA ASP A 20 -4.13 -8.37 16.99
C ASP A 20 -2.80 -8.30 16.24
N TRP A 21 -2.85 -8.15 14.92
CA TRP A 21 -1.65 -8.01 14.10
C TRP A 21 -0.86 -6.74 14.43
N VAL A 22 -1.52 -5.59 14.49
CA VAL A 22 -0.88 -4.30 14.78
C VAL A 22 -0.25 -4.31 16.19
N ARG A 23 -0.91 -4.91 17.17
CA ARG A 23 -0.34 -5.05 18.53
C ARG A 23 0.87 -5.97 18.57
N ARG A 24 0.82 -7.09 17.85
CA ARG A 24 1.92 -8.05 17.81
C ARG A 24 3.16 -7.49 17.11
N ASP A 25 3.00 -6.93 15.92
CA ASP A 25 4.11 -6.54 15.05
C ASP A 25 4.54 -5.08 15.24
N SER A 26 3.67 -4.27 15.81
CA SER A 26 3.91 -2.87 16.21
C SER A 26 4.57 -2.03 15.10
N PRO A 27 4.02 -1.96 13.88
CA PRO A 27 4.57 -1.10 12.83
C PRO A 27 4.49 0.38 13.22
N ASP A 28 5.44 1.18 12.77
CA ASP A 28 5.45 2.63 13.02
C ASP A 28 4.41 3.37 12.17
N VAL A 29 4.17 2.86 10.96
CA VAL A 29 3.13 3.38 10.06
C VAL A 29 2.35 2.21 9.47
N VAL A 30 1.01 2.34 9.42
CA VAL A 30 0.10 1.37 8.80
C VAL A 30 -0.78 2.06 7.77
N CYS A 31 -0.80 1.50 6.57
CA CYS A 31 -1.63 1.92 5.44
C CYS A 31 -2.66 0.83 5.15
N LEU A 32 -3.95 1.16 5.19
CA LEU A 32 -5.00 0.19 4.84
C LEU A 32 -5.72 0.62 3.57
N GLN A 33 -6.15 -0.38 2.79
CA GLN A 33 -6.94 -0.19 1.59
C GLN A 33 -8.23 -1.02 1.68
N GLU A 34 -9.22 -0.64 0.90
CA GLU A 34 -10.56 -1.25 0.88
C GLU A 34 -11.18 -1.38 2.29
N ILE A 35 -11.10 -0.30 3.08
CA ILE A 35 -11.70 -0.33 4.42
C ILE A 35 -13.23 -0.55 4.37
N LYS A 36 -13.88 -0.15 3.28
CA LYS A 36 -15.32 -0.37 3.00
C LYS A 36 -16.22 0.03 4.17
N ALA A 37 -15.87 1.12 4.82
CA ALA A 37 -16.62 1.70 5.93
C ALA A 37 -16.48 3.22 5.94
N THR A 38 -17.53 3.92 6.34
CA THR A 38 -17.41 5.33 6.70
C THR A 38 -16.91 5.45 8.15
N PRO A 39 -16.37 6.60 8.59
CA PRO A 39 -15.91 6.76 9.98
C PRO A 39 -16.97 6.42 11.02
N GLU A 40 -18.26 6.71 10.74
CA GLU A 40 -19.38 6.44 11.65
C GLU A 40 -19.72 4.95 11.76
N GLN A 41 -19.24 4.13 10.84
CA GLN A 41 -19.44 2.68 10.81
C GLN A 41 -18.31 1.92 11.51
N LEU A 42 -17.27 2.62 11.95
CA LEU A 42 -16.14 2.03 12.66
C LEU A 42 -16.48 1.86 14.15
N SER A 43 -15.99 0.78 14.72
CA SER A 43 -16.09 0.55 16.16
C SER A 43 -15.19 1.53 16.93
N GLU A 44 -15.47 1.69 18.22
CA GLU A 44 -14.61 2.44 19.13
C GLU A 44 -13.19 1.85 19.16
N THR A 45 -13.05 0.53 19.12
CA THR A 45 -11.76 -0.16 19.08
C THR A 45 -10.88 0.30 17.90
N LEU A 46 -11.47 0.48 16.73
CA LEU A 46 -10.76 0.94 15.53
C LEU A 46 -10.44 2.43 15.57
N THR A 47 -11.40 3.25 16.01
CA THR A 47 -11.24 4.70 16.04
C THR A 47 -10.31 5.17 17.15
N MET A 48 -10.21 4.40 18.23
CA MET A 48 -9.41 4.70 19.42
C MET A 48 -8.25 3.71 19.59
N LEU A 49 -7.54 3.33 18.51
CA LEU A 49 -6.26 2.62 18.66
C LEU A 49 -5.31 3.52 19.48
N PRO A 50 -5.10 3.25 20.77
CA PRO A 50 -4.49 4.23 21.69
C PRO A 50 -3.04 4.52 21.34
N GLU A 51 -2.35 3.58 20.73
CA GLU A 51 -0.95 3.65 20.35
C GLU A 51 -0.70 4.45 19.07
N TYR A 52 -1.78 4.80 18.31
CA TYR A 52 -1.68 5.43 17.00
C TYR A 52 -2.43 6.75 16.91
N TRP A 53 -1.92 7.65 16.07
CA TRP A 53 -2.68 8.73 15.46
C TRP A 53 -3.40 8.14 14.26
N ASN A 54 -4.73 8.07 14.35
CA ASN A 54 -5.56 7.38 13.36
C ASN A 54 -6.21 8.39 12.41
N TYR A 55 -6.21 8.05 11.12
CA TYR A 55 -6.97 8.75 10.10
C TYR A 55 -7.67 7.77 9.16
N TRP A 56 -9.00 7.87 9.12
CA TRP A 56 -9.86 7.01 8.33
C TRP A 56 -10.51 7.84 7.22
N HIS A 57 -10.26 7.49 5.96
CA HIS A 57 -10.79 8.13 4.77
C HIS A 57 -11.75 7.17 4.06
N GLY A 58 -12.95 7.08 4.61
CA GLY A 58 -14.00 6.16 4.15
C GLY A 58 -14.79 6.74 2.98
N GLY A 59 -14.97 5.94 1.95
CA GLY A 59 -15.80 6.29 0.80
C GLY A 59 -17.30 6.18 1.10
N PRO A 60 -18.13 6.90 0.32
CA PRO A 60 -19.57 6.88 0.49
C PRO A 60 -20.15 5.48 0.31
N LYS A 61 -21.16 5.13 1.13
CA LYS A 61 -21.84 3.83 1.12
C LYS A 61 -20.90 2.62 1.32
N GLY A 62 -19.71 2.83 1.92
CA GLY A 62 -18.76 1.74 2.15
C GLY A 62 -18.06 1.23 0.87
N TYR A 63 -17.95 2.08 -0.15
CA TYR A 63 -17.17 1.79 -1.35
C TYR A 63 -15.75 2.31 -1.19
N SER A 64 -14.73 1.53 -1.63
CA SER A 64 -13.33 1.92 -1.54
C SER A 64 -12.89 2.21 -0.09
N GLY A 65 -12.23 3.33 0.13
CA GLY A 65 -11.74 3.82 1.41
C GLY A 65 -10.33 3.33 1.76
N VAL A 66 -9.54 4.26 2.30
CA VAL A 66 -8.18 4.00 2.78
C VAL A 66 -8.01 4.55 4.21
N SER A 67 -6.99 4.11 4.91
CA SER A 67 -6.61 4.73 6.18
C SER A 67 -5.10 4.81 6.33
N LEU A 68 -4.66 5.67 7.24
CA LEU A 68 -3.26 5.82 7.61
C LEU A 68 -3.16 6.00 9.11
N HIS A 69 -2.29 5.22 9.74
CA HIS A 69 -2.07 5.22 11.18
C HIS A 69 -0.58 5.41 11.44
N VAL A 70 -0.26 6.36 12.31
CA VAL A 70 1.12 6.69 12.70
C VAL A 70 1.31 6.46 14.18
N ARG A 71 2.35 5.71 14.54
CA ARG A 71 2.59 5.30 15.93
C ARG A 71 3.04 6.48 16.79
N LYS A 72 2.39 6.69 17.94
CA LYS A 72 2.65 7.81 18.85
C LYS A 72 4.03 7.74 19.50
N SER A 73 4.56 6.53 19.74
CA SER A 73 5.88 6.38 20.37
C SER A 73 7.04 6.79 19.47
N THR A 74 6.84 6.77 18.15
CA THR A 74 7.83 7.20 17.15
C THR A 74 7.54 8.61 16.62
N HIS A 75 6.29 9.08 16.72
CA HIS A 75 5.83 10.39 16.29
C HIS A 75 5.01 11.03 17.42
N THR A 76 5.68 11.76 18.33
CA THR A 76 5.05 12.30 19.53
C THR A 76 4.02 13.40 19.25
N THR A 77 4.20 14.13 18.14
CA THR A 77 3.23 15.13 17.68
C THR A 77 2.30 14.50 16.64
N ARG A 78 1.00 14.82 16.75
CA ARG A 78 0.01 14.33 15.76
C ARG A 78 0.35 14.86 14.38
N PRO A 79 0.61 13.98 13.39
CA PRO A 79 0.90 14.39 12.03
C PRO A 79 -0.34 14.99 11.35
N ARG A 80 -0.10 15.85 10.37
CA ARG A 80 -1.17 16.41 9.54
C ARG A 80 -1.48 15.43 8.40
N PHE A 81 -2.68 14.87 8.43
CA PHE A 81 -3.18 14.04 7.33
C PHE A 81 -3.82 14.93 6.25
N GLY A 82 -3.72 14.50 5.02
CA GLY A 82 -4.26 15.21 3.87
C GLY A 82 -4.52 14.30 2.69
N HIS A 83 -5.03 14.88 1.62
CA HIS A 83 -5.36 14.20 0.37
C HIS A 83 -4.69 14.94 -0.78
N PRO A 84 -3.97 14.26 -1.68
CA PRO A 84 -3.46 14.89 -2.90
C PRO A 84 -4.61 15.17 -3.87
N ASP A 85 -4.40 16.10 -4.80
CA ASP A 85 -5.44 16.53 -5.75
C ASP A 85 -5.96 15.42 -6.66
N PHE A 86 -5.21 14.33 -6.79
CA PHE A 86 -5.64 13.15 -7.55
C PHE A 86 -6.45 12.14 -6.73
N ASP A 87 -6.70 12.41 -5.44
CA ASP A 87 -7.58 11.54 -4.65
C ASP A 87 -9.01 11.60 -5.19
N VAL A 88 -9.47 10.48 -5.70
CA VAL A 88 -10.85 10.27 -6.13
C VAL A 88 -11.44 9.07 -5.37
N GLU A 89 -12.71 9.13 -5.03
CA GLU A 89 -13.41 8.03 -4.36
C GLU A 89 -12.74 7.55 -3.06
N CYS A 90 -12.08 8.45 -2.31
CA CYS A 90 -11.40 8.13 -1.05
C CYS A 90 -10.33 7.01 -1.21
N ARG A 91 -9.45 7.17 -2.19
CA ARG A 91 -8.43 6.17 -2.55
C ARG A 91 -7.02 6.52 -2.12
N VAL A 92 -6.80 7.77 -1.67
CA VAL A 92 -5.46 8.21 -1.27
C VAL A 92 -5.55 9.05 0.00
N VAL A 93 -4.69 8.73 0.94
CA VAL A 93 -4.39 9.59 2.09
C VAL A 93 -2.89 9.70 2.24
N GLN A 94 -2.44 10.88 2.64
CA GLN A 94 -1.02 11.14 2.86
C GLN A 94 -0.77 11.79 4.22
N THR A 95 0.44 11.62 4.70
CA THR A 95 0.98 12.39 5.82
C THR A 95 2.49 12.54 5.68
N GLU A 96 3.02 13.63 6.23
CA GLU A 96 4.46 13.78 6.40
C GLU A 96 4.85 13.23 7.77
N ILE A 97 5.88 12.40 7.79
CA ILE A 97 6.50 11.86 9.01
C ILE A 97 7.84 12.54 9.26
N ASP A 98 8.42 12.27 10.44
CA ASP A 98 9.69 12.87 10.86
C ASP A 98 10.77 12.73 9.77
N GLY A 99 11.51 13.82 9.54
CA GLY A 99 12.53 13.90 8.49
C GLY A 99 12.01 14.34 7.12
N GLY A 100 10.74 14.77 7.01
CA GLY A 100 10.14 15.30 5.78
C GLY A 100 9.80 14.24 4.74
N VAL A 101 9.61 12.99 5.18
CA VAL A 101 9.19 11.90 4.29
C VAL A 101 7.67 11.87 4.19
N VAL A 102 7.14 11.95 2.99
CA VAL A 102 5.69 11.84 2.74
C VAL A 102 5.33 10.36 2.56
N VAL A 103 4.41 9.88 3.38
CA VAL A 103 3.85 8.52 3.26
C VAL A 103 2.46 8.61 2.64
N LEU A 104 2.21 7.81 1.61
CA LEU A 104 0.90 7.64 0.98
C LEU A 104 0.35 6.24 1.25
N SER A 105 -0.93 6.18 1.66
CA SER A 105 -1.75 4.97 1.55
C SER A 105 -2.59 5.08 0.29
N VAL A 106 -2.42 4.18 -0.67
CA VAL A 106 -3.03 4.24 -2.00
C VAL A 106 -3.81 2.98 -2.31
N TYR A 107 -5.01 3.16 -2.88
CA TYR A 107 -5.83 2.10 -3.46
C TYR A 107 -6.15 2.42 -4.92
N VAL A 108 -5.35 1.90 -5.84
CA VAL A 108 -5.55 2.11 -7.28
C VAL A 108 -6.85 1.43 -7.73
N PRO A 109 -7.70 2.07 -8.55
CA PRO A 109 -8.87 1.42 -9.12
C PRO A 109 -8.52 0.08 -9.78
N ASN A 110 -9.35 -0.94 -9.55
CA ASN A 110 -9.14 -2.25 -10.20
C ASN A 110 -9.20 -2.16 -11.74
N GLY A 111 -10.04 -1.27 -12.28
CA GLY A 111 -10.18 -1.06 -13.72
C GLY A 111 -11.22 -1.97 -14.40
N GLY A 112 -11.84 -2.89 -13.66
CA GLY A 112 -12.83 -3.79 -14.24
C GLY A 112 -14.12 -3.10 -14.72
N LYS A 113 -14.49 -1.98 -14.07
CA LYS A 113 -15.64 -1.15 -14.47
C LYS A 113 -15.25 -0.03 -15.44
N ASP A 114 -14.10 0.57 -15.21
CA ASP A 114 -13.61 1.72 -15.96
C ASP A 114 -12.08 1.66 -16.04
N TYR A 115 -11.58 1.03 -17.08
CA TYR A 115 -10.14 0.89 -17.29
C TYR A 115 -9.46 2.22 -17.63
N PRO A 116 -10.04 3.11 -18.45
CA PRO A 116 -9.51 4.45 -18.66
C PRO A 116 -9.36 5.25 -17.37
N ALA A 117 -10.30 5.18 -16.44
CA ALA A 117 -10.20 5.84 -15.14
C ALA A 117 -9.00 5.29 -14.32
N LYS A 118 -8.72 4.00 -14.39
CA LYS A 118 -7.52 3.40 -13.76
C LYS A 118 -6.24 3.99 -14.34
N LEU A 119 -6.10 4.05 -15.66
CA LEU A 119 -4.93 4.64 -16.31
C LEU A 119 -4.76 6.11 -15.93
N LYS A 120 -5.84 6.88 -15.96
CA LYS A 120 -5.83 8.29 -15.53
C LYS A 120 -5.37 8.45 -14.08
N PHE A 121 -5.81 7.57 -13.19
CA PHE A 121 -5.37 7.59 -11.79
C PHE A 121 -3.87 7.30 -11.67
N LEU A 122 -3.36 6.27 -12.38
CA LEU A 122 -1.94 5.92 -12.39
C LEU A 122 -1.07 7.05 -12.96
N GLU A 123 -1.49 7.71 -14.05
CA GLU A 123 -0.77 8.86 -14.62
C GLU A 123 -0.76 10.06 -13.65
N ALA A 124 -1.86 10.34 -12.96
CA ALA A 124 -1.92 11.40 -11.96
C ALA A 124 -1.03 11.10 -10.74
N MET A 125 -0.97 9.83 -10.33
CA MET A 125 -0.05 9.36 -9.28
C MET A 125 1.42 9.51 -9.71
N LEU A 126 1.76 9.16 -10.97
CA LEU A 126 3.10 9.38 -11.52
C LEU A 126 3.48 10.86 -11.48
N ALA A 127 2.61 11.75 -11.98
CA ALA A 127 2.84 13.20 -11.95
C ALA A 127 3.04 13.73 -10.52
N TYR A 128 2.30 13.18 -9.55
CA TYR A 128 2.48 13.50 -8.14
C TYR A 128 3.88 13.09 -7.65
N VAL A 129 4.33 11.86 -7.93
CA VAL A 129 5.67 11.36 -7.57
C VAL A 129 6.76 12.24 -8.15
N GLU A 130 6.69 12.52 -9.46
CA GLU A 130 7.64 13.40 -10.16
C GLU A 130 7.67 14.80 -9.53
N GLY A 131 6.51 15.35 -9.21
CA GLY A 131 6.38 16.66 -8.57
C GLY A 131 6.99 16.71 -7.17
N VAL A 132 6.90 15.66 -6.37
CA VAL A 132 7.55 15.60 -5.06
C VAL A 132 9.07 15.49 -5.22
N HIS A 133 9.55 14.62 -6.09
CA HIS A 133 10.98 14.46 -6.35
C HIS A 133 11.62 15.73 -6.93
N ALA A 134 10.93 16.43 -7.83
CA ALA A 134 11.41 17.70 -8.40
C ALA A 134 11.63 18.79 -7.34
N ARG A 135 10.93 18.72 -6.21
CA ARG A 135 11.10 19.63 -5.07
C ARG A 135 12.11 19.10 -4.03
N GLY A 136 12.82 17.99 -4.32
CA GLY A 136 13.75 17.35 -3.40
C GLY A 136 13.07 16.59 -2.25
N GLY A 137 11.76 16.35 -2.34
CA GLY A 137 10.99 15.60 -1.36
C GLY A 137 11.23 14.10 -1.46
N GLN A 138 10.91 13.38 -0.39
CA GLN A 138 10.99 11.92 -0.32
C GLN A 138 9.63 11.31 -0.08
N LEU A 139 9.39 10.15 -0.69
CA LEU A 139 8.14 9.44 -0.66
C LEU A 139 8.31 8.00 -0.18
N ILE A 140 7.28 7.53 0.53
CA ILE A 140 6.97 6.10 0.64
C ILE A 140 5.52 5.92 0.18
N VAL A 141 5.33 5.16 -0.88
CA VAL A 141 4.01 4.83 -1.41
C VAL A 141 3.68 3.40 -1.01
N CYS A 142 2.64 3.24 -0.23
CA CYS A 142 2.16 1.96 0.26
C CYS A 142 0.76 1.69 -0.24
N GLY A 143 0.49 0.49 -0.73
CA GLY A 143 -0.88 0.13 -1.04
C GLY A 143 -1.06 -0.93 -2.10
N ASP A 144 -2.32 -1.16 -2.40
CA ASP A 144 -2.77 -2.00 -3.49
C ASP A 144 -2.78 -1.19 -4.78
N LEU A 145 -1.80 -1.44 -5.63
CA LEU A 145 -1.67 -0.78 -6.93
C LEU A 145 -2.50 -1.46 -8.03
N ASN A 146 -3.07 -2.63 -7.74
CA ASN A 146 -3.85 -3.41 -8.72
C ASN A 146 -3.11 -3.67 -10.05
N VAL A 147 -1.78 -3.63 -10.03
CA VAL A 147 -0.90 -3.91 -11.18
C VAL A 147 0.20 -4.86 -10.74
N ALA A 148 0.32 -6.00 -11.39
CA ALA A 148 1.49 -6.86 -11.27
C ALA A 148 2.58 -6.31 -12.20
N ARG A 149 3.65 -5.76 -11.62
CA ARG A 149 4.69 -5.01 -12.33
C ARG A 149 5.30 -5.78 -13.50
N THR A 150 5.61 -7.06 -13.26
CA THR A 150 6.23 -7.94 -14.25
C THR A 150 5.60 -9.34 -14.22
N ASP A 151 6.00 -10.22 -15.12
CA ASP A 151 5.53 -11.61 -15.10
C ASP A 151 6.01 -12.40 -13.88
N VAL A 152 7.12 -11.99 -13.24
CA VAL A 152 7.57 -12.60 -11.98
C VAL A 152 6.58 -12.32 -10.84
N ASP A 153 5.79 -11.26 -10.95
CA ASP A 153 4.79 -10.86 -9.97
C ASP A 153 3.43 -11.57 -10.15
N VAL A 154 3.37 -12.52 -11.09
CA VAL A 154 2.19 -13.33 -11.36
C VAL A 154 2.59 -14.80 -11.40
N HIS A 155 1.90 -15.63 -10.61
CA HIS A 155 2.12 -17.07 -10.65
C HIS A 155 1.91 -17.60 -12.09
N PRO A 156 2.78 -18.48 -12.64
CA PRO A 156 2.72 -18.91 -14.04
C PRO A 156 1.34 -19.37 -14.51
N LYS A 157 0.57 -20.05 -13.65
CA LYS A 157 -0.79 -20.52 -13.97
C LYS A 157 -1.84 -19.41 -14.03
N GLU A 158 -1.53 -18.23 -13.49
CA GLU A 158 -2.43 -17.07 -13.44
C GLU A 158 -2.06 -16.00 -14.49
N ARG A 159 -0.98 -16.21 -15.24
CA ARG A 159 -0.56 -15.28 -16.32
C ARG A 159 -1.57 -15.32 -17.45
N LYS A 160 -2.13 -14.17 -17.76
CA LYS A 160 -3.10 -13.96 -18.84
C LYS A 160 -2.75 -12.66 -19.56
N PRO A 161 -1.98 -12.72 -20.64
CA PRO A 161 -1.64 -11.51 -21.42
C PRO A 161 -2.90 -10.69 -21.74
N GLY A 162 -2.88 -9.40 -21.45
CA GLY A 162 -4.01 -8.50 -21.66
C GLY A 162 -5.08 -8.49 -20.55
N ALA A 163 -4.98 -9.34 -19.52
CA ALA A 163 -5.82 -9.18 -18.34
C ALA A 163 -5.49 -7.89 -17.59
N ILE A 164 -6.50 -7.21 -17.07
CA ILE A 164 -6.32 -6.03 -16.22
C ILE A 164 -5.47 -6.43 -15.01
N GLY A 165 -4.51 -5.59 -14.65
CA GLY A 165 -3.48 -5.89 -13.66
C GLY A 165 -2.21 -6.51 -14.27
N GLN A 166 -2.23 -6.92 -15.56
CA GLN A 166 -1.10 -7.49 -16.29
C GLN A 166 -0.88 -6.80 -17.66
N ARG A 167 -1.65 -5.77 -17.99
CA ARG A 167 -1.58 -5.11 -19.30
C ARG A 167 -0.30 -4.28 -19.43
N PRO A 168 0.30 -4.24 -20.63
CA PRO A 168 1.54 -3.49 -20.86
C PRO A 168 1.43 -2.00 -20.56
N ASP A 169 0.28 -1.37 -20.85
CA ASP A 169 0.06 0.05 -20.66
C ASP A 169 0.08 0.46 -19.16
N GLU A 170 -0.62 -0.27 -18.28
CA GLU A 170 -0.60 0.00 -16.84
C GLU A 170 0.77 -0.35 -16.20
N ARG A 171 1.43 -1.42 -16.67
CA ARG A 171 2.80 -1.79 -16.26
C ARG A 171 3.81 -0.71 -16.64
N ALA A 172 3.68 -0.14 -17.85
CA ALA A 172 4.57 0.93 -18.30
C ALA A 172 4.47 2.18 -17.41
N ILE A 173 3.27 2.53 -16.93
CA ILE A 173 3.13 3.66 -16.01
C ILE A 173 3.81 3.37 -14.66
N LEU A 174 3.64 2.16 -14.12
CA LEU A 174 4.31 1.77 -12.88
C LEU A 174 5.84 1.76 -13.05
N GLU A 175 6.35 1.30 -14.19
CA GLU A 175 7.79 1.33 -14.49
C GLU A 175 8.32 2.77 -14.56
N ARG A 176 7.59 3.70 -15.19
CA ARG A 176 7.95 5.12 -15.18
C ARG A 176 8.01 5.72 -13.77
N MET A 177 7.17 5.25 -12.83
CA MET A 177 7.29 5.67 -11.41
C MET A 177 8.62 5.20 -10.80
N ILE A 178 9.06 3.98 -11.13
CA ILE A 178 10.37 3.47 -10.69
C ILE A 178 11.50 4.29 -11.34
N GLU A 179 11.43 4.52 -12.63
CA GLU A 179 12.43 5.31 -13.39
C GLU A 179 12.50 6.77 -12.90
N SER A 180 11.38 7.33 -12.39
CA SER A 180 11.34 8.68 -11.82
C SER A 180 11.94 8.79 -10.40
N GLY A 181 12.51 7.70 -9.88
CA GLY A 181 13.27 7.71 -8.62
C GLY A 181 12.62 6.97 -7.45
N LEU A 182 11.58 6.19 -7.67
CA LEU A 182 11.12 5.22 -6.70
C LEU A 182 11.90 3.91 -6.83
N GLN A 183 11.96 3.14 -5.76
CA GLN A 183 12.41 1.75 -5.76
C GLN A 183 11.32 0.83 -5.22
N ASP A 184 11.18 -0.33 -5.83
CA ASP A 184 10.31 -1.40 -5.36
C ASP A 184 11.04 -2.17 -4.25
N VAL A 185 10.71 -1.86 -2.99
CA VAL A 185 11.44 -2.35 -1.82
C VAL A 185 11.49 -3.88 -1.77
N GLY A 186 10.38 -4.56 -2.05
CA GLY A 186 10.34 -6.01 -2.07
C GLY A 186 11.26 -6.60 -3.14
N ARG A 187 11.32 -5.97 -4.31
CA ARG A 187 12.10 -6.47 -5.43
C ARG A 187 13.58 -6.09 -5.34
N VAL A 188 13.91 -4.95 -4.73
CA VAL A 188 15.31 -4.56 -4.46
C VAL A 188 15.96 -5.53 -3.48
N LEU A 189 15.24 -5.94 -2.42
CA LEU A 189 15.77 -6.84 -1.39
C LEU A 189 15.75 -8.31 -1.81
N ASP A 190 14.83 -8.69 -2.69
CA ASP A 190 14.68 -10.08 -3.13
C ASP A 190 14.36 -10.14 -4.65
N PRO A 191 15.36 -9.83 -5.49
CA PRO A 191 15.17 -9.58 -6.92
C PRO A 191 14.73 -10.81 -7.71
N THR A 192 15.07 -12.01 -7.26
CA THR A 192 14.81 -13.26 -7.98
C THR A 192 13.63 -14.05 -7.44
N ASN A 193 13.05 -13.64 -6.34
CA ASN A 193 11.95 -14.35 -5.71
C ASN A 193 10.66 -14.24 -6.52
N ASP A 194 10.24 -15.32 -7.15
CA ASP A 194 9.03 -15.44 -7.94
C ASP A 194 7.79 -15.86 -7.10
N ARG A 195 7.86 -15.73 -5.78
CA ARG A 195 6.83 -16.17 -4.83
C ARG A 195 6.34 -15.05 -3.90
N LEU A 196 6.67 -13.79 -4.16
CA LEU A 196 6.29 -12.61 -3.38
C LEU A 196 4.82 -12.17 -3.64
N PHE A 197 3.90 -13.12 -3.75
CA PHE A 197 2.51 -12.80 -4.01
C PHE A 197 1.83 -12.24 -2.77
N THR A 198 0.98 -11.24 -2.97
CA THR A 198 0.28 -10.52 -1.90
C THR A 198 -1.23 -10.69 -1.98
N TRP A 199 -1.76 -11.09 -3.13
CA TRP A 199 -3.16 -11.34 -3.41
C TRP A 199 -3.37 -12.72 -4.04
N TRP A 200 -4.46 -13.38 -3.64
CA TRP A 200 -4.87 -14.69 -4.17
C TRP A 200 -6.36 -14.71 -4.44
N PRO A 201 -6.80 -15.22 -5.60
CA PRO A 201 -8.22 -15.43 -5.83
C PRO A 201 -8.85 -16.25 -4.69
N PRO A 202 -10.03 -15.86 -4.15
CA PRO A 202 -10.59 -16.45 -2.92
C PRO A 202 -11.22 -17.84 -3.10
N TRP A 203 -10.84 -18.58 -4.13
CA TRP A 203 -11.35 -19.91 -4.42
C TRP A 203 -10.24 -20.95 -4.59
N ARG A 204 -10.62 -22.23 -4.53
CA ARG A 204 -9.73 -23.41 -4.77
C ARG A 204 -8.48 -23.48 -3.88
N GLY A 205 -8.45 -22.79 -2.76
CA GLY A 205 -7.30 -22.78 -1.86
C GLY A 205 -6.02 -22.23 -2.51
N LEU A 206 -6.15 -21.21 -3.36
CA LEU A 206 -5.01 -20.67 -4.11
C LEU A 206 -3.99 -19.97 -3.20
N ARG A 207 -4.43 -19.37 -2.09
CA ARG A 207 -3.52 -18.79 -1.09
C ARG A 207 -2.62 -19.86 -0.45
N GLN A 208 -3.19 -21.00 -0.06
CA GLN A 208 -2.43 -22.12 0.53
C GLN A 208 -1.43 -22.73 -0.46
N LYS A 209 -1.72 -22.65 -1.76
CA LYS A 209 -0.84 -23.11 -2.84
C LYS A 209 0.16 -22.03 -3.29
N ASN A 210 0.06 -20.85 -2.72
CA ASN A 210 0.76 -19.65 -3.16
C ASN A 210 0.65 -19.41 -4.68
N GLN A 211 -0.57 -19.51 -5.24
CA GLN A 211 -0.88 -19.24 -6.64
C GLN A 211 -1.60 -17.89 -6.72
N GLY A 212 -0.83 -16.82 -6.74
CA GLY A 212 -1.34 -15.46 -6.61
C GLY A 212 -0.60 -14.45 -7.47
N TRP A 213 -0.87 -13.18 -7.17
CA TRP A 213 -0.26 -12.03 -7.80
C TRP A 213 0.33 -11.11 -6.73
N ARG A 214 1.35 -10.36 -7.07
CA ARG A 214 1.85 -9.27 -6.23
C ARG A 214 1.19 -7.96 -6.70
N LEU A 215 0.27 -7.45 -5.90
CA LEU A 215 -0.50 -6.23 -6.17
C LEU A 215 -0.26 -5.14 -5.13
N ASP A 216 0.20 -5.54 -3.94
CA ASP A 216 0.48 -4.65 -2.82
C ASP A 216 1.97 -4.36 -2.74
N TYR A 217 2.30 -3.08 -2.62
CA TYR A 217 3.68 -2.60 -2.71
C TYR A 217 4.02 -1.67 -1.56
N VAL A 218 5.30 -1.67 -1.21
CA VAL A 218 5.99 -0.58 -0.54
C VAL A 218 7.02 -0.06 -1.53
N LEU A 219 6.77 1.12 -2.10
CA LEU A 219 7.71 1.82 -2.96
C LEU A 219 8.31 2.97 -2.15
N SER A 220 9.60 3.21 -2.26
CA SER A 220 10.27 4.32 -1.57
C SER A 220 11.18 5.10 -2.49
N SER A 221 11.40 6.38 -2.21
CA SER A 221 12.41 7.16 -2.92
C SER A 221 13.79 6.52 -2.78
N SER A 222 14.49 6.37 -3.89
CA SER A 222 15.85 5.78 -3.97
C SER A 222 16.95 6.82 -3.74
N ALA A 223 16.67 8.10 -4.01
CA ALA A 223 17.62 9.19 -3.83
C ALA A 223 17.61 9.71 -2.38
N GLY A 224 18.77 10.17 -1.89
CA GLY A 224 18.86 10.92 -0.63
C GLY A 224 19.25 10.14 0.61
N ARG A 225 19.55 8.84 0.53
CA ARG A 225 20.05 7.96 1.60
C ARG A 225 19.29 7.99 2.95
N ARG A 226 18.07 8.55 3.00
CA ARG A 226 17.29 8.60 4.24
C ARG A 226 16.46 7.34 4.49
N LEU A 227 16.19 6.58 3.43
CA LEU A 227 15.30 5.41 3.44
C LEU A 227 16.06 4.20 2.87
N ASP A 228 16.92 3.60 3.70
CA ASP A 228 17.63 2.38 3.30
C ASP A 228 16.78 1.16 3.69
N PRO A 229 16.19 0.43 2.73
CA PRO A 229 15.38 -0.72 3.02
C PRO A 229 16.26 -1.90 3.45
N ILE A 230 15.95 -2.49 4.61
CA ILE A 230 16.71 -3.62 5.17
C ILE A 230 15.90 -4.92 5.24
N GLU A 231 14.59 -4.82 5.18
CA GLU A 231 13.69 -5.98 5.18
C GLU A 231 12.39 -5.65 4.47
N CYS A 232 11.82 -6.62 3.72
CA CYS A 232 10.46 -6.56 3.20
C CYS A 232 9.84 -7.96 3.22
N ARG A 233 8.70 -8.11 3.90
CA ARG A 233 8.02 -9.40 4.06
C ARG A 233 6.57 -9.33 3.67
N VAL A 234 6.07 -10.38 3.01
CA VAL A 234 4.65 -10.65 2.84
C VAL A 234 4.20 -11.56 4.00
N LEU A 235 3.23 -11.10 4.78
CA LEU A 235 2.72 -11.81 5.95
C LEU A 235 1.53 -12.69 5.56
N ALA A 236 1.79 -13.73 4.76
CA ALA A 236 0.76 -14.57 4.14
C ALA A 236 -0.17 -15.27 5.14
N ASP A 237 0.25 -15.44 6.39
CA ASP A 237 -0.55 -16.09 7.43
C ASP A 237 -1.43 -15.12 8.22
N VAL A 238 -1.33 -13.81 7.94
CA VAL A 238 -2.11 -12.78 8.64
C VAL A 238 -3.46 -12.57 7.96
N GLY A 239 -4.51 -12.73 8.75
CA GLY A 239 -5.87 -12.38 8.39
C GLY A 239 -6.51 -13.26 7.32
N THR A 240 -7.78 -12.95 7.04
CA THR A 240 -8.65 -13.68 6.10
C THR A 240 -9.03 -12.84 4.88
N SER A 241 -8.42 -11.68 4.68
CA SER A 241 -8.52 -10.95 3.42
C SER A 241 -7.93 -11.79 2.29
N ASP A 242 -8.39 -11.59 1.06
CA ASP A 242 -7.76 -12.15 -0.12
C ASP A 242 -6.38 -11.52 -0.42
N HIS A 243 -6.02 -10.43 0.28
CA HIS A 243 -4.68 -9.88 0.34
C HIS A 243 -3.99 -10.22 1.67
N ALA A 244 -2.67 -10.22 1.66
CA ALA A 244 -1.83 -10.29 2.86
C ALA A 244 -1.17 -8.93 3.14
N PRO A 245 -0.87 -8.61 4.42
CA PRO A 245 -0.04 -7.45 4.73
C PRO A 245 1.35 -7.57 4.13
N VAL A 246 1.89 -6.44 3.66
CA VAL A 246 3.30 -6.28 3.31
C VAL A 246 3.93 -5.35 4.33
N MET A 247 5.05 -5.74 4.91
CA MET A 247 5.77 -4.95 5.91
C MET A 247 7.22 -4.75 5.47
N ALA A 248 7.65 -3.49 5.40
CA ALA A 248 9.01 -3.10 5.11
C ALA A 248 9.65 -2.44 6.32
N THR A 249 10.93 -2.72 6.54
CA THR A 249 11.77 -2.07 7.56
C THR A 249 12.84 -1.24 6.87
N PHE A 250 12.96 0.01 7.31
CA PHE A 250 13.97 0.95 6.83
C PHE A 250 14.93 1.31 7.95
N GLN A 251 16.21 1.34 7.63
CA GLN A 251 17.20 2.03 8.42
C GLN A 251 17.14 3.51 8.07
N LEU A 252 16.88 4.36 9.08
CA LEU A 252 16.92 5.80 8.88
C LEU A 252 18.37 6.24 9.04
N ALA A 253 18.90 6.96 8.05
CA ALA A 253 20.22 7.55 8.19
C ALA A 253 20.18 8.56 9.35
N THR A 254 21.10 8.42 10.30
CA THR A 254 21.39 9.46 11.30
C THR A 254 21.93 10.69 10.56
N THR A 255 21.25 11.81 10.71
CA THR A 255 21.72 13.13 10.25
C THR A 255 23.01 13.53 10.95
#